data_554d718ece3d77f1f476cc08a874395d
#
_entry.id   554d718ece3d77f1f476cc08a874395d
#
_cell.length_a   1.000
_cell.length_b   1.000
_cell.length_c   1.000
_cell.angle_alpha   90.00
_cell.angle_beta   90.00
_cell.angle_gamma   90.00
#
_symmetry.space_group_name_H-M   'P 1'
#
loop_
_entity.id
_entity.type
_entity.pdbx_description
1 polymer ?
#
loop_
_entity_poly.entity_id
_entity_poly.type
_entity_poly.pdbx_seq_one_letter_code
_entity_poly.pdbx_strand_id
1 'polypeptide(L)'
;TKDKSKLGANAILAVSIATARAASIALDIPLYRFLGGISGNRLPVPMMNILNGGAHADSAVDTQEFMIMPVGAPSFKEALRWCAEVFHKLKSLIKDMGDVTAVGDEGGFAPNKLTSDEEAIEKILEAVKAAGFEQGKDFMIAMDAASSEWKSEKGIGYYKQPKSGKEFTSDELIAHWESLIDKYPIISIEDGLDEEDWEGWKKMT
;
A
#
# COMPACT_ATOMS: atom_id res chain seq x y z
N THR A 1 13.46 -0.28 27.25
CA THR A 1 13.60 1.09 26.75
C THR A 1 12.25 1.65 26.34
N LYS A 2 12.02 2.96 26.44
CA LYS A 2 10.75 3.60 26.09
C LYS A 2 10.47 3.48 24.58
N ASP A 3 11.50 3.54 23.77
CA ASP A 3 11.51 3.47 22.31
C ASP A 3 11.77 2.06 21.75
N LYS A 4 11.94 1.09 22.65
CA LYS A 4 12.23 -0.31 22.29
C LYS A 4 13.52 -0.51 21.46
N SER A 5 14.40 0.49 21.41
CA SER A 5 15.62 0.49 20.58
C SER A 5 16.65 -0.60 20.91
N LYS A 6 16.58 -1.19 22.12
CA LYS A 6 17.49 -2.28 22.54
C LYS A 6 17.06 -3.68 22.08
N LEU A 7 15.83 -3.83 21.59
CA LEU A 7 15.27 -5.09 21.12
C LEU A 7 14.64 -4.86 19.75
N GLY A 8 14.90 -5.73 18.80
CA GLY A 8 14.28 -5.66 17.49
C GLY A 8 12.76 -5.86 17.58
N ALA A 9 12.01 -5.21 16.71
CA ALA A 9 10.55 -5.29 16.64
C ALA A 9 10.05 -6.73 16.49
N ASN A 10 10.75 -7.55 15.72
CA ASN A 10 10.47 -8.98 15.54
C ASN A 10 10.48 -9.76 16.85
N ALA A 11 11.46 -9.52 17.72
CA ALA A 11 11.55 -10.21 19.02
C ALA A 11 10.42 -9.77 19.97
N ILE A 12 10.08 -8.49 20.00
CA ILE A 12 8.98 -7.94 20.81
C ILE A 12 7.64 -8.49 20.31
N LEU A 13 7.43 -8.49 19.00
CA LEU A 13 6.20 -9.00 18.38
C LEU A 13 6.05 -10.51 18.59
N ALA A 14 7.13 -11.29 18.51
CA ALA A 14 7.11 -12.72 18.74
C ALA A 14 6.58 -13.07 20.15
N VAL A 15 7.03 -12.35 21.20
CA VAL A 15 6.55 -12.53 22.57
C VAL A 15 5.09 -12.12 22.68
N SER A 16 4.67 -11.02 22.08
CA SER A 16 3.28 -10.56 22.08
C SER A 16 2.35 -11.59 21.42
N ILE A 17 2.71 -12.11 20.26
CA ILE A 17 1.94 -13.13 19.54
C ILE A 17 1.87 -14.43 20.35
N ALA A 18 3.00 -14.88 20.90
CA ALA A 18 3.05 -16.11 21.71
C ALA A 18 2.14 -16.01 22.93
N THR A 19 2.13 -14.87 23.61
CA THR A 19 1.27 -14.62 24.78
C THR A 19 -0.20 -14.64 24.38
N ALA A 20 -0.58 -13.97 23.30
CA ALA A 20 -1.97 -13.97 22.82
C ALA A 20 -2.43 -15.37 22.42
N ARG A 21 -1.58 -16.17 21.75
CA ARG A 21 -1.86 -17.56 21.40
C ARG A 21 -2.02 -18.44 22.62
N ALA A 22 -1.12 -18.33 23.61
CA ALA A 22 -1.21 -19.09 24.85
C ALA A 22 -2.50 -18.80 25.62
N ALA A 23 -2.89 -17.52 25.71
CA ALA A 23 -4.15 -17.13 26.34
C ALA A 23 -5.38 -17.67 25.57
N SER A 24 -5.38 -17.60 24.26
CA SER A 24 -6.43 -18.15 23.39
C SER A 24 -6.61 -19.65 23.61
N ILE A 25 -5.51 -20.42 23.68
CA ILE A 25 -5.52 -21.88 23.94
C ILE A 25 -6.01 -22.14 25.35
N ALA A 26 -5.52 -21.42 26.36
CA ALA A 26 -5.93 -21.61 27.74
C ALA A 26 -7.43 -21.37 28.00
N LEU A 27 -8.03 -20.46 27.21
CA LEU A 27 -9.46 -20.13 27.26
C LEU A 27 -10.32 -20.99 26.33
N ASP A 28 -9.70 -21.89 25.55
CA ASP A 28 -10.36 -22.69 24.52
C ASP A 28 -11.22 -21.89 23.54
N ILE A 29 -10.70 -20.72 23.11
CA ILE A 29 -11.33 -19.88 22.12
C ILE A 29 -10.39 -19.59 20.96
N PRO A 30 -10.88 -19.44 19.70
CA PRO A 30 -10.03 -19.09 18.57
C PRO A 30 -9.34 -17.73 18.77
N LEU A 31 -8.09 -17.59 18.29
CA LEU A 31 -7.28 -16.38 18.46
C LEU A 31 -7.99 -15.12 17.97
N TYR A 32 -8.67 -15.19 16.82
CA TYR A 32 -9.42 -14.05 16.29
C TYR A 32 -10.55 -13.59 17.22
N ARG A 33 -11.15 -14.51 17.96
CA ARG A 33 -12.17 -14.23 19.00
C ARG A 33 -11.55 -13.63 20.25
N PHE A 34 -10.37 -14.14 20.64
CA PHE A 34 -9.63 -13.60 21.79
C PHE A 34 -9.22 -12.14 21.56
N LEU A 35 -8.73 -11.82 20.36
CA LEU A 35 -8.29 -10.47 19.99
C LEU A 35 -9.45 -9.53 19.62
N GLY A 36 -10.41 -10.02 18.83
CA GLY A 36 -11.49 -9.22 18.27
C GLY A 36 -12.78 -9.20 19.11
N GLY A 37 -12.84 -9.98 20.19
CA GLY A 37 -14.04 -10.08 21.00
C GLY A 37 -15.27 -10.62 20.24
N ILE A 38 -16.46 -10.26 20.72
CA ILE A 38 -17.73 -10.72 20.14
C ILE A 38 -17.91 -10.26 18.69
N SER A 39 -17.43 -9.08 18.36
CA SER A 39 -17.58 -8.45 17.03
C SER A 39 -16.49 -8.90 16.02
N GLY A 40 -15.48 -9.64 16.46
CA GLY A 40 -14.37 -10.11 15.63
C GLY A 40 -14.77 -11.26 14.70
N ASN A 41 -15.63 -11.02 13.71
CA ASN A 41 -16.18 -12.05 12.82
C ASN A 41 -16.24 -11.62 11.35
N ARG A 42 -15.64 -10.49 11.00
CA ARG A 42 -15.64 -9.96 9.63
C ARG A 42 -14.21 -9.87 9.08
N LEU A 43 -13.98 -10.47 7.92
CA LEU A 43 -12.74 -10.27 7.17
C LEU A 43 -12.74 -8.87 6.53
N PRO A 44 -11.61 -8.17 6.53
CA PRO A 44 -11.48 -6.90 5.81
C PRO A 44 -11.51 -7.10 4.29
N VAL A 45 -11.76 -6.02 3.55
CA VAL A 45 -11.46 -6.01 2.12
C VAL A 45 -9.95 -6.18 1.95
N PRO A 46 -9.48 -7.14 1.12
CA PRO A 46 -8.04 -7.31 0.93
C PRO A 46 -7.43 -6.10 0.23
N MET A 47 -6.24 -5.71 0.67
CA MET A 47 -5.35 -4.77 -0.01
C MET A 47 -4.24 -5.60 -0.66
N MET A 48 -4.32 -5.79 -1.97
CA MET A 48 -3.36 -6.62 -2.69
C MET A 48 -2.32 -5.76 -3.40
N ASN A 49 -1.08 -5.80 -2.93
CA ASN A 49 0.03 -5.14 -3.62
C ASN A 49 0.27 -5.82 -4.98
N ILE A 50 0.25 -5.06 -6.07
CA ILE A 50 0.42 -5.57 -7.43
C ILE A 50 1.47 -4.84 -8.25
N LEU A 51 1.91 -3.66 -7.80
CA LEU A 51 2.96 -2.88 -8.44
C LEU A 51 3.79 -2.14 -7.39
N ASN A 52 5.10 -2.20 -7.54
CA ASN A 52 6.06 -1.59 -6.65
C ASN A 52 6.86 -0.48 -7.34
N GLY A 53 7.19 0.54 -6.58
CA GLY A 53 8.14 1.59 -6.91
C GLY A 53 9.11 1.83 -5.75
N GLY A 54 9.50 3.08 -5.52
CA GLY A 54 10.33 3.50 -4.41
C GLY A 54 11.65 2.71 -4.30
N ALA A 55 12.00 2.31 -3.09
CA ALA A 55 13.21 1.52 -2.81
C ALA A 55 13.12 0.07 -3.34
N HIS A 56 11.91 -0.41 -3.65
CA HIS A 56 11.64 -1.79 -4.05
C HIS A 56 11.67 -2.01 -5.58
N ALA A 57 11.96 -0.97 -6.38
CA ALA A 57 12.04 -1.05 -7.83
C ALA A 57 13.11 -0.12 -8.42
N ASP A 58 13.65 -0.48 -9.58
CA ASP A 58 14.60 0.35 -10.34
C ASP A 58 13.89 1.35 -11.28
N SER A 59 12.56 1.48 -11.20
CA SER A 59 11.75 2.41 -12.00
C SER A 59 11.90 3.87 -11.53
N ALA A 60 11.29 4.80 -12.29
CA ALA A 60 11.19 6.21 -11.92
C ALA A 60 9.94 6.52 -11.04
N VAL A 61 9.29 5.49 -10.51
CA VAL A 61 8.12 5.60 -9.62
C VAL A 61 8.59 5.80 -8.20
N ASP A 62 8.11 6.83 -7.53
CA ASP A 62 8.54 7.21 -6.17
C ASP A 62 7.74 6.53 -5.06
N THR A 63 6.44 6.34 -5.26
CA THR A 63 5.55 5.60 -4.33
C THR A 63 5.95 4.13 -4.23
N GLN A 64 6.02 3.61 -3.00
CA GLN A 64 6.60 2.29 -2.74
C GLN A 64 5.68 1.15 -3.18
N GLU A 65 4.36 1.26 -2.87
CA GLU A 65 3.39 0.21 -3.19
C GLU A 65 2.11 0.78 -3.80
N PHE A 66 1.58 0.06 -4.78
CA PHE A 66 0.25 0.27 -5.33
C PHE A 66 -0.56 -1.00 -5.15
N MET A 67 -1.66 -0.87 -4.42
CA MET A 67 -2.54 -1.97 -4.06
C MET A 67 -3.89 -1.82 -4.73
N ILE A 68 -4.52 -2.94 -5.08
CA ILE A 68 -5.92 -2.99 -5.52
C ILE A 68 -6.80 -3.47 -4.38
N MET A 69 -7.97 -2.85 -4.25
CA MET A 69 -8.98 -3.17 -3.26
C MET A 69 -10.29 -3.55 -3.97
N PRO A 70 -10.70 -4.83 -3.97
CA PRO A 70 -11.91 -5.30 -4.63
C PRO A 70 -13.17 -5.02 -3.80
N VAL A 71 -13.50 -3.74 -3.64
CA VAL A 71 -14.60 -3.25 -2.76
C VAL A 71 -15.98 -3.71 -3.20
N GLY A 72 -16.17 -4.01 -4.50
CA GLY A 72 -17.42 -4.51 -5.05
C GLY A 72 -17.61 -6.02 -4.93
N ALA A 73 -16.61 -6.76 -4.46
CA ALA A 73 -16.67 -8.22 -4.40
C ALA A 73 -17.67 -8.70 -3.33
N PRO A 74 -18.51 -9.69 -3.63
CA PRO A 74 -19.57 -10.15 -2.72
C PRO A 74 -19.06 -11.00 -1.55
N SER A 75 -17.81 -11.46 -1.59
CA SER A 75 -17.17 -12.24 -0.54
C SER A 75 -15.65 -12.14 -0.61
N PHE A 76 -14.97 -12.46 0.50
CA PHE A 76 -13.50 -12.49 0.54
C PHE A 76 -12.90 -13.46 -0.49
N LYS A 77 -13.53 -14.62 -0.70
CA LYS A 77 -13.11 -15.59 -1.72
C LYS A 77 -13.16 -15.00 -3.12
N GLU A 78 -14.26 -14.34 -3.47
CA GLU A 78 -14.41 -13.66 -4.76
C GLU A 78 -13.45 -12.47 -4.87
N ALA A 79 -13.24 -11.71 -3.79
CA ALA A 79 -12.27 -10.64 -3.73
C ALA A 79 -10.87 -11.12 -4.15
N LEU A 80 -10.38 -12.22 -3.57
CA LEU A 80 -9.08 -12.79 -3.94
C LEU A 80 -9.04 -13.30 -5.39
N ARG A 81 -10.13 -13.91 -5.88
CA ARG A 81 -10.23 -14.34 -7.28
C ARG A 81 -10.11 -13.15 -8.23
N TRP A 82 -10.88 -12.09 -7.98
CA TRP A 82 -10.85 -10.86 -8.76
C TRP A 82 -9.45 -10.23 -8.76
N CYS A 83 -8.80 -10.14 -7.61
CA CYS A 83 -7.42 -9.64 -7.50
C CYS A 83 -6.45 -10.46 -8.37
N ALA A 84 -6.56 -11.79 -8.34
CA ALA A 84 -5.69 -12.65 -9.16
C ALA A 84 -5.91 -12.42 -10.66
N GLU A 85 -7.15 -12.21 -11.10
CA GLU A 85 -7.46 -11.91 -12.50
C GLU A 85 -6.83 -10.58 -12.95
N VAL A 86 -6.98 -9.52 -12.14
CA VAL A 86 -6.35 -8.22 -12.41
C VAL A 86 -4.82 -8.32 -12.41
N PHE A 87 -4.23 -9.05 -11.44
CA PHE A 87 -2.79 -9.29 -11.37
C PHE A 87 -2.25 -9.93 -12.65
N HIS A 88 -2.93 -10.96 -13.17
CA HIS A 88 -2.53 -11.62 -14.42
C HIS A 88 -2.72 -10.73 -15.64
N LYS A 89 -3.74 -9.85 -15.66
CA LYS A 89 -3.90 -8.86 -16.74
C LYS A 89 -2.78 -7.82 -16.69
N LEU A 90 -2.45 -7.31 -15.52
CA LEU A 90 -1.32 -6.39 -15.34
C LEU A 90 -0.01 -7.00 -15.83
N LYS A 91 0.24 -8.28 -15.49
CA LYS A 91 1.40 -9.01 -15.99
C LYS A 91 1.47 -9.01 -17.53
N SER A 92 0.34 -9.24 -18.19
CA SER A 92 0.28 -9.24 -19.66
C SER A 92 0.58 -7.85 -20.22
N LEU A 93 -0.01 -6.80 -19.66
CA LEU A 93 0.21 -5.41 -20.09
C LEU A 93 1.69 -5.00 -19.93
N ILE A 94 2.32 -5.34 -18.80
CA ILE A 94 3.74 -5.06 -18.57
C ILE A 94 4.61 -5.80 -19.60
N LYS A 95 4.28 -7.08 -19.90
CA LYS A 95 4.99 -7.87 -20.91
C LYS A 95 4.83 -7.26 -22.31
N ASP A 96 3.63 -6.79 -22.67
CA ASP A 96 3.35 -6.17 -23.97
C ASP A 96 4.08 -4.84 -24.14
N MET A 97 4.39 -4.13 -23.05
CA MET A 97 5.31 -2.99 -23.04
C MET A 97 6.78 -3.40 -23.27
N GLY A 98 7.07 -4.70 -23.30
CA GLY A 98 8.44 -5.21 -23.37
C GLY A 98 9.23 -4.95 -22.10
N ASP A 99 8.57 -4.94 -20.93
CA ASP A 99 9.17 -4.73 -19.63
C ASP A 99 9.24 -6.01 -18.81
N VAL A 100 9.99 -5.97 -17.69
CA VAL A 100 10.15 -7.12 -16.81
C VAL A 100 8.90 -7.37 -15.97
N THR A 101 8.57 -8.64 -15.78
CA THR A 101 7.47 -9.09 -14.91
C THR A 101 7.99 -9.81 -13.67
N ALA A 102 9.20 -9.43 -13.21
CA ALA A 102 9.70 -9.85 -11.92
C ALA A 102 8.86 -9.21 -10.82
N VAL A 103 8.66 -9.94 -9.73
CA VAL A 103 7.97 -9.45 -8.54
C VAL A 103 8.99 -9.09 -7.48
N GLY A 104 8.74 -8.03 -6.74
CA GLY A 104 9.48 -7.66 -5.55
C GLY A 104 9.15 -8.58 -4.35
N ASP A 105 9.82 -8.34 -3.23
CA ASP A 105 9.65 -9.13 -2.00
C ASP A 105 8.22 -9.09 -1.44
N GLU A 106 7.48 -8.05 -1.75
CA GLU A 106 6.08 -7.83 -1.34
C GLU A 106 5.05 -8.27 -2.39
N GLY A 107 5.50 -8.93 -3.47
CA GLY A 107 4.64 -9.60 -4.45
C GLY A 107 4.13 -8.74 -5.60
N GLY A 108 4.34 -7.41 -5.58
CA GLY A 108 4.03 -6.51 -6.70
C GLY A 108 5.07 -6.61 -7.83
N PHE A 109 4.66 -6.32 -9.07
CA PHE A 109 5.59 -6.18 -10.18
C PHE A 109 6.47 -4.94 -10.01
N ALA A 110 7.73 -5.02 -10.43
CA ALA A 110 8.68 -3.92 -10.42
C ALA A 110 9.15 -3.58 -11.85
N PRO A 111 8.27 -3.00 -12.70
CA PRO A 111 8.62 -2.66 -14.07
C PRO A 111 9.57 -1.46 -14.11
N ASN A 112 10.50 -1.43 -15.07
CA ASN A 112 11.52 -0.39 -15.18
C ASN A 112 11.12 0.79 -16.07
N LYS A 113 10.10 0.61 -16.90
CA LYS A 113 9.74 1.61 -17.94
C LYS A 113 8.69 2.62 -17.48
N LEU A 114 8.06 2.44 -16.31
CA LEU A 114 7.14 3.42 -15.77
C LEU A 114 7.90 4.66 -15.32
N THR A 115 7.38 5.83 -15.67
CA THR A 115 8.06 7.12 -15.52
C THR A 115 7.48 8.00 -14.41
N SER A 116 6.32 7.63 -13.87
CA SER A 116 5.65 8.38 -12.81
C SER A 116 4.66 7.51 -12.03
N ASP A 117 4.24 8.00 -10.86
CA ASP A 117 3.20 7.39 -10.03
C ASP A 117 1.85 7.35 -10.77
N GLU A 118 1.51 8.41 -11.51
CA GLU A 118 0.29 8.47 -12.30
C GLU A 118 0.27 7.39 -13.39
N GLU A 119 1.40 7.16 -14.08
CA GLU A 119 1.49 6.10 -15.09
C GLU A 119 1.30 4.72 -14.47
N ALA A 120 1.82 4.50 -13.26
CA ALA A 120 1.62 3.28 -12.51
C ALA A 120 0.13 3.06 -12.20
N ILE A 121 -0.56 4.09 -11.68
CA ILE A 121 -2.00 4.06 -11.39
C ILE A 121 -2.79 3.77 -12.67
N GLU A 122 -2.51 4.48 -13.76
CA GLU A 122 -3.21 4.31 -15.04
C GLU A 122 -3.01 2.90 -15.61
N LYS A 123 -1.84 2.32 -15.45
CA LYS A 123 -1.57 0.93 -15.88
C LYS A 123 -2.35 -0.10 -15.06
N ILE A 124 -2.48 0.12 -13.76
CA ILE A 124 -3.33 -0.72 -12.88
C ILE A 124 -4.80 -0.61 -13.28
N LEU A 125 -5.30 0.61 -13.51
CA LEU A 125 -6.67 0.84 -13.92
C LEU A 125 -6.97 0.24 -15.31
N GLU A 126 -6.00 0.27 -16.24
CA GLU A 126 -6.09 -0.44 -17.50
C GLU A 126 -6.24 -1.96 -17.29
N ALA A 127 -5.48 -2.54 -16.35
CA ALA A 127 -5.59 -3.96 -16.01
C ALA A 127 -6.93 -4.32 -15.39
N VAL A 128 -7.48 -3.48 -14.49
CA VAL A 128 -8.83 -3.63 -13.91
C VAL A 128 -9.89 -3.69 -15.02
N LYS A 129 -9.84 -2.73 -15.94
CA LYS A 129 -10.76 -2.68 -17.08
C LYS A 129 -10.59 -3.88 -18.02
N ALA A 130 -9.35 -4.27 -18.32
CA ALA A 130 -9.04 -5.42 -19.17
C ALA A 130 -9.47 -6.76 -18.55
N ALA A 131 -9.58 -6.83 -17.23
CA ALA A 131 -10.14 -7.97 -16.50
C ALA A 131 -11.69 -7.98 -16.46
N GLY A 132 -12.32 -6.93 -16.98
CA GLY A 132 -13.79 -6.84 -17.08
C GLY A 132 -14.46 -6.20 -15.85
N PHE A 133 -13.69 -5.50 -15.01
CA PHE A 133 -14.20 -4.83 -13.81
C PHE A 133 -14.30 -3.31 -14.00
N GLU A 134 -15.17 -2.69 -13.20
CA GLU A 134 -15.46 -1.27 -13.21
C GLU A 134 -14.59 -0.53 -12.15
N GLN A 135 -13.80 0.45 -12.60
CA GLN A 135 -12.98 1.31 -11.74
C GLN A 135 -13.88 2.17 -10.85
N GLY A 136 -13.51 2.35 -9.59
CA GLY A 136 -14.26 3.16 -8.62
C GLY A 136 -15.53 2.51 -8.07
N LYS A 137 -15.89 1.32 -8.57
CA LYS A 137 -17.05 0.56 -8.12
C LYS A 137 -16.70 -0.85 -7.70
N ASP A 138 -16.09 -1.63 -8.60
CA ASP A 138 -15.61 -2.98 -8.29
C ASP A 138 -14.26 -2.92 -7.58
N PHE A 139 -13.38 -2.02 -8.05
CA PHE A 139 -12.04 -1.82 -7.52
C PHE A 139 -11.76 -0.36 -7.19
N MET A 140 -11.11 -0.17 -6.04
CA MET A 140 -10.42 1.06 -5.65
C MET A 140 -8.91 0.80 -5.60
N ILE A 141 -8.13 1.87 -5.51
CA ILE A 141 -6.68 1.82 -5.33
C ILE A 141 -6.34 2.23 -3.90
N ALA A 142 -5.38 1.54 -3.29
CA ALA A 142 -4.68 1.98 -2.11
C ALA A 142 -3.19 2.14 -2.45
N MET A 143 -2.52 3.05 -1.77
CA MET A 143 -1.10 3.33 -1.97
C MET A 143 -0.39 3.31 -0.62
N ASP A 144 0.86 2.87 -0.64
CA ASP A 144 1.83 3.13 0.43
C ASP A 144 2.94 4.01 -0.16
N ALA A 145 2.98 5.26 0.28
CA ALA A 145 3.96 6.23 -0.20
C ALA A 145 5.33 6.03 0.44
N ALA A 146 5.38 5.53 1.67
CA ALA A 146 6.58 5.43 2.50
C ALA A 146 7.36 6.76 2.56
N SER A 147 6.65 7.88 2.76
CA SER A 147 7.22 9.23 2.65
C SER A 147 8.33 9.55 3.65
N SER A 148 8.51 8.71 4.67
CA SER A 148 9.68 8.77 5.56
C SER A 148 11.00 8.54 4.81
N GLU A 149 10.98 7.84 3.66
CA GLU A 149 12.14 7.64 2.77
C GLU A 149 12.44 8.90 1.92
N TRP A 150 11.53 9.87 1.86
CA TRP A 150 11.66 11.10 1.09
C TRP A 150 12.19 12.28 1.91
N LYS A 151 12.78 12.02 3.08
CA LYS A 151 13.32 13.06 3.97
C LYS A 151 14.30 13.97 3.25
N SER A 152 14.04 15.28 3.35
CA SER A 152 14.96 16.31 2.86
C SER A 152 15.95 16.73 3.94
N GLU A 153 17.14 17.17 3.53
CA GLU A 153 18.12 17.80 4.43
C GLU A 153 17.59 19.10 5.11
N LYS A 154 16.47 19.64 4.58
CA LYS A 154 15.78 20.81 5.16
C LYS A 154 15.06 20.50 6.48
N GLY A 155 14.90 19.22 6.82
CA GLY A 155 14.28 18.77 8.07
C GLY A 155 12.83 18.31 7.92
N ILE A 156 12.14 18.08 9.06
CA ILE A 156 10.75 17.61 9.10
C ILE A 156 9.83 18.60 8.37
N GLY A 157 8.87 18.06 7.60
CA GLY A 157 7.93 18.85 6.79
C GLY A 157 8.47 19.26 5.43
N TYR A 158 9.67 18.77 5.05
CA TYR A 158 10.23 18.92 3.71
C TYR A 158 10.57 17.55 3.13
N TYR A 159 10.16 17.34 1.89
CA TYR A 159 10.26 16.06 1.20
C TYR A 159 11.01 16.23 -0.10
N LYS A 160 11.77 15.22 -0.49
CA LYS A 160 12.40 15.12 -1.80
C LYS A 160 12.26 13.70 -2.30
N GLN A 161 11.45 13.52 -3.33
CA GLN A 161 11.25 12.22 -3.97
C GLN A 161 12.57 11.71 -4.55
N PRO A 162 12.97 10.46 -4.25
CA PRO A 162 14.30 9.96 -4.61
C PRO A 162 14.48 9.70 -6.09
N LYS A 163 13.42 9.40 -6.83
CA LYS A 163 13.48 9.05 -8.27
C LYS A 163 13.23 10.28 -9.15
N SER A 164 12.11 10.96 -8.95
CA SER A 164 11.74 12.15 -9.74
C SER A 164 12.52 13.40 -9.34
N GLY A 165 13.05 13.44 -8.12
CA GLY A 165 13.73 14.61 -7.56
C GLY A 165 12.79 15.77 -7.21
N LYS A 166 11.48 15.60 -7.29
CA LYS A 166 10.50 16.62 -6.90
C LYS A 166 10.64 16.93 -5.41
N GLU A 167 10.57 18.20 -5.07
CA GLU A 167 10.60 18.68 -3.69
C GLU A 167 9.24 19.22 -3.29
N PHE A 168 8.84 18.97 -2.03
CA PHE A 168 7.59 19.41 -1.46
C PHE A 168 7.80 19.88 -0.02
N THR A 169 6.99 20.83 0.40
CA THR A 169 6.62 21.04 1.81
C THR A 169 5.48 20.09 2.17
N SER A 170 5.14 19.93 3.46
CA SER A 170 3.97 19.14 3.88
C SER A 170 2.69 19.60 3.18
N ASP A 171 2.46 20.92 3.09
CA ASP A 171 1.26 21.46 2.45
C ASP A 171 1.20 21.16 0.94
N GLU A 172 2.33 21.22 0.24
CA GLU A 172 2.42 20.88 -1.18
C GLU A 172 2.25 19.37 -1.41
N LEU A 173 2.77 18.53 -0.51
CA LEU A 173 2.60 17.08 -0.62
C LEU A 173 1.15 16.68 -0.34
N ILE A 174 0.49 17.30 0.62
CA ILE A 174 -0.96 17.10 0.87
C ILE A 174 -1.77 17.49 -0.37
N ALA A 175 -1.49 18.66 -0.97
CA ALA A 175 -2.16 19.10 -2.19
C ALA A 175 -1.91 18.15 -3.38
N HIS A 176 -0.71 17.55 -3.45
CA HIS A 176 -0.39 16.51 -4.44
C HIS A 176 -1.30 15.29 -4.24
N TRP A 177 -1.45 14.79 -3.00
CA TRP A 177 -2.34 13.67 -2.70
C TRP A 177 -3.80 13.99 -3.01
N GLU A 178 -4.28 15.17 -2.65
CA GLU A 178 -5.63 15.64 -3.02
C GLU A 178 -5.84 15.58 -4.54
N SER A 179 -4.88 16.07 -5.33
CA SER A 179 -4.97 16.05 -6.79
C SER A 179 -5.07 14.65 -7.38
N LEU A 180 -4.39 13.66 -6.77
CA LEU A 180 -4.47 12.26 -7.19
C LEU A 180 -5.81 11.62 -6.80
N ILE A 181 -6.32 11.91 -5.60
CA ILE A 181 -7.62 11.42 -5.12
C ILE A 181 -8.76 11.97 -5.98
N ASP A 182 -8.69 13.23 -6.40
CA ASP A 182 -9.68 13.84 -7.28
C ASP A 182 -9.70 13.22 -8.69
N LYS A 183 -8.54 12.77 -9.15
CA LYS A 183 -8.38 12.21 -10.50
C LYS A 183 -8.64 10.71 -10.58
N TYR A 184 -8.30 9.96 -9.55
CA TYR A 184 -8.28 8.50 -9.54
C TYR A 184 -9.11 7.93 -8.38
N PRO A 185 -9.60 6.69 -8.48
CA PRO A 185 -10.38 6.05 -7.42
C PRO A 185 -9.48 5.55 -6.26
N ILE A 186 -8.76 6.47 -5.63
CA ILE A 186 -7.88 6.17 -4.48
C ILE A 186 -8.71 6.27 -3.20
N ILE A 187 -8.64 5.25 -2.34
CA ILE A 187 -9.39 5.17 -1.09
C ILE A 187 -8.48 5.23 0.15
N SER A 188 -7.20 4.95 -0.01
CA SER A 188 -6.23 4.92 1.08
C SER A 188 -4.86 5.35 0.59
N ILE A 189 -4.18 6.19 1.38
CA ILE A 189 -2.76 6.52 1.23
C ILE A 189 -2.12 6.30 2.59
N GLU A 190 -1.29 5.25 2.68
CA GLU A 190 -0.49 4.92 3.84
C GLU A 190 0.83 5.70 3.78
N ASP A 191 1.32 6.15 4.94
CA ASP A 191 2.58 6.88 5.07
C ASP A 191 2.73 8.05 4.06
N GLY A 192 1.61 8.76 3.82
CA GLY A 192 1.56 9.91 2.91
C GLY A 192 2.41 11.10 3.36
N LEU A 193 2.87 11.11 4.62
CA LEU A 193 3.83 12.05 5.21
C LEU A 193 4.83 11.29 6.08
N ASP A 194 5.92 11.96 6.46
CA ASP A 194 6.90 11.43 7.41
C ASP A 194 6.25 11.08 8.74
N GLU A 195 6.68 9.97 9.38
CA GLU A 195 6.18 9.49 10.67
C GLU A 195 6.31 10.51 11.82
N GLU A 196 7.24 11.47 11.70
CA GLU A 196 7.47 12.53 12.68
C GLU A 196 6.83 13.88 12.31
N ASP A 197 6.16 13.99 11.14
CA ASP A 197 5.51 15.23 10.68
C ASP A 197 4.10 15.39 11.27
N TRP A 198 4.01 15.50 12.60
CA TRP A 198 2.75 15.62 13.33
C TRP A 198 1.89 16.81 12.92
N GLU A 199 2.50 17.94 12.56
CA GLU A 199 1.78 19.12 12.10
C GLU A 199 1.21 18.92 10.69
N GLY A 200 1.96 18.25 9.81
CA GLY A 200 1.47 17.83 8.49
C GLY A 200 0.32 16.84 8.61
N TRP A 201 0.46 15.80 9.43
CA TRP A 201 -0.60 14.81 9.68
C TRP A 201 -1.88 15.43 10.19
N LYS A 202 -1.80 16.40 11.11
CA LYS A 202 -2.96 17.14 11.59
C LYS A 202 -3.71 17.90 10.49
N LYS A 203 -2.99 18.38 9.47
CA LYS A 203 -3.60 19.07 8.33
C LYS A 203 -4.18 18.10 7.31
N MET A 204 -3.52 16.94 7.11
CA MET A 204 -3.94 15.92 6.17
C MET A 204 -5.21 15.19 6.62
N THR A 205 -5.42 15.04 7.94
CA THR A 205 -6.61 14.41 8.56
C THR A 205 -7.79 15.36 8.62
#